data_4616b82091d6e904defbc2b35d862ab6
#
_entry.id   4616b82091d6e904defbc2b35d862ab6
#
_cell.length_a   1.000
_cell.length_b   1.000
_cell.length_c   1.000
_cell.angle_alpha   90.00
_cell.angle_beta   90.00
_cell.angle_gamma   90.00
#
_symmetry.space_group_name_H-M   'P 1'
#
loop_
_entity.id
_entity.type
_entity.pdbx_description
1 polymer ?
#
loop_
_entity_poly.entity_id
_entity_poly.type
_entity_poly.pdbx_seq_one_letter_code
_entity_poly.pdbx_strand_id
1 'polypeptide(L)'
;MGNSERDGNTRNLTCLLGNLYAGQEATVKTGHGTTGWFQIGKGLHQGCILSPCLSNFYAEYIMRNAGPEEAQAGIKIAGKNINNLRYADDTTLVAESEEELQSLLMKVKEESENIGLKLSIQKTKIMASGPITSWEIDGETVETVSDFILRGLQNHCRW
;
A
#
# COMPACT_ATOMS: atom_id res chain seq x y z
N MET A 1 15.63 21.32 -23.71
CA MET A 1 16.62 21.78 -22.70
C MET A 1 15.99 21.93 -21.30
N GLY A 2 15.36 20.94 -20.74
CA GLY A 2 14.61 21.04 -19.47
C GLY A 2 14.79 19.85 -18.49
N ASN A 3 15.60 18.85 -18.85
CA ASN A 3 15.70 17.64 -18.03
C ASN A 3 16.90 17.62 -17.05
N SER A 4 17.92 18.48 -17.24
CA SER A 4 19.17 18.41 -16.45
C SER A 4 19.03 18.97 -15.03
N GLU A 5 18.19 20.00 -14.83
CA GLU A 5 18.01 20.59 -13.47
C GLU A 5 17.13 19.76 -12.56
N ARG A 6 16.14 19.04 -13.11
CA ARG A 6 15.28 18.13 -12.33
C ARG A 6 16.07 16.92 -11.80
N ASP A 7 16.98 16.38 -12.58
CA ASP A 7 17.83 15.24 -12.18
C ASP A 7 18.81 15.57 -11.05
N GLY A 8 19.42 16.76 -11.05
CA GLY A 8 20.33 17.19 -10.01
C GLY A 8 19.66 17.36 -8.65
N ASN A 9 18.47 17.93 -8.62
CA ASN A 9 17.70 18.14 -7.39
C ASN A 9 17.17 16.81 -6.81
N THR A 10 16.75 15.90 -7.66
CA THR A 10 16.31 14.54 -7.27
C THR A 10 17.45 13.73 -6.65
N ARG A 11 18.65 13.78 -7.22
CA ARG A 11 19.85 13.10 -6.67
C ARG A 11 20.23 13.63 -5.29
N ASN A 12 20.22 14.95 -5.12
CA ASN A 12 20.52 15.58 -3.83
C ASN A 12 19.49 15.16 -2.76
N LEU A 13 18.20 15.16 -3.09
CA LEU A 13 17.14 14.73 -2.18
C LEU A 13 17.27 13.25 -1.80
N THR A 14 17.55 12.39 -2.76
CA THR A 14 17.77 10.95 -2.51
C THR A 14 18.96 10.72 -1.62
N CYS A 15 20.07 11.44 -1.85
CA CYS A 15 21.25 11.37 -1.01
C CYS A 15 20.98 11.84 0.42
N LEU A 16 20.27 12.95 0.58
CA LEU A 16 19.89 13.46 1.91
C LEU A 16 18.98 12.48 2.67
N LEU A 17 17.99 11.91 2.00
CA LEU A 17 17.12 10.88 2.58
C LEU A 17 17.93 9.63 2.95
N GLY A 18 18.83 9.16 2.07
CA GLY A 18 19.72 8.05 2.34
C GLY A 18 20.56 8.28 3.59
N ASN A 19 21.16 9.46 3.72
CA ASN A 19 21.97 9.84 4.89
C ASN A 19 21.11 9.95 6.16
N LEU A 20 19.86 10.41 6.06
CA LEU A 20 18.95 10.50 7.20
C LEU A 20 18.59 9.13 7.79
N TYR A 21 18.47 8.11 6.93
CA TYR A 21 18.10 6.76 7.34
C TYR A 21 19.30 5.81 7.50
N ALA A 22 20.51 6.21 7.10
CA ALA A 22 21.71 5.40 7.23
C ALA A 22 22.17 5.32 8.68
N GLY A 23 22.49 4.10 9.14
CA GLY A 23 23.11 3.88 10.44
C GLY A 23 22.23 4.23 11.65
N GLN A 24 20.91 4.26 11.48
CA GLN A 24 20.00 4.53 12.62
C GLN A 24 20.03 3.37 13.61
N GLU A 25 20.08 3.74 14.89
CA GLU A 25 20.02 2.81 16.02
C GLU A 25 18.86 3.16 16.94
N ALA A 26 18.33 2.17 17.62
CA ALA A 26 17.27 2.35 18.59
C ALA A 26 17.48 1.53 19.86
N THR A 27 16.83 1.97 20.94
CA THR A 27 16.66 1.19 22.16
C THR A 27 15.19 1.17 22.52
N VAL A 28 14.74 0.13 23.22
CA VAL A 28 13.37 0.02 23.72
C VAL A 28 13.39 0.11 25.23
N LYS A 29 12.59 1.01 25.79
CA LYS A 29 12.37 1.10 27.23
C LYS A 29 11.21 0.17 27.61
N THR A 30 11.49 -0.79 28.46
CA THR A 30 10.51 -1.75 28.99
C THR A 30 10.30 -1.50 30.49
N GLY A 31 9.31 -2.14 31.09
CA GLY A 31 9.11 -2.10 32.55
C GLY A 31 10.27 -2.70 33.36
N HIS A 32 11.15 -3.47 32.72
CA HIS A 32 12.30 -4.14 33.34
C HIS A 32 13.64 -3.47 33.03
N GLY A 33 13.67 -2.36 32.30
CA GLY A 33 14.87 -1.63 31.91
C GLY A 33 14.89 -1.24 30.44
N THR A 34 16.06 -0.81 29.97
CA THR A 34 16.29 -0.43 28.58
C THR A 34 17.10 -1.52 27.88
N THR A 35 16.72 -1.87 26.65
CA THR A 35 17.51 -2.82 25.83
C THR A 35 18.86 -2.23 25.44
N GLY A 36 19.78 -3.08 25.01
CA GLY A 36 20.97 -2.62 24.27
C GLY A 36 20.58 -1.91 22.98
N TRP A 37 21.51 -1.11 22.42
CA TRP A 37 21.34 -0.49 21.12
C TRP A 37 21.29 -1.55 20.01
N PHE A 38 20.37 -1.41 19.07
CA PHE A 38 20.28 -2.25 17.89
C PHE A 38 20.07 -1.40 16.64
N GLN A 39 20.61 -1.85 15.53
CA GLN A 39 20.49 -1.13 14.26
C GLN A 39 19.13 -1.32 13.63
N ILE A 40 18.57 -0.23 13.07
CA ILE A 40 17.33 -0.24 12.30
C ILE A 40 17.70 -0.49 10.84
N GLY A 41 17.39 -1.67 10.33
CA GLY A 41 17.73 -2.04 8.96
C GLY A 41 16.70 -1.62 7.92
N LYS A 42 15.42 -1.49 8.30
CA LYS A 42 14.29 -1.19 7.40
C LYS A 42 13.16 -0.50 8.15
N GLY A 43 12.39 0.30 7.43
CA GLY A 43 11.16 0.92 7.92
C GLY A 43 11.22 2.44 7.99
N LEU A 44 10.05 3.03 8.24
CA LEU A 44 9.88 4.47 8.43
C LEU A 44 9.78 4.77 9.92
N HIS A 45 10.46 5.82 10.35
CA HIS A 45 10.43 6.25 11.74
C HIS A 45 9.05 6.83 12.12
N GLN A 46 8.34 6.20 13.05
CA GLN A 46 7.05 6.70 13.55
C GLN A 46 7.26 8.05 14.24
N GLY A 47 6.38 9.01 13.94
CA GLY A 47 6.47 10.38 14.45
C GLY A 47 7.40 11.32 13.66
N CYS A 48 8.13 10.83 12.66
CA CYS A 48 8.88 11.69 11.76
C CYS A 48 7.93 12.38 10.77
N ILE A 49 8.10 13.69 10.56
CA ILE A 49 7.28 14.48 9.63
C ILE A 49 7.38 14.00 8.17
N LEU A 50 8.46 13.34 7.79
CA LEU A 50 8.69 12.81 6.45
C LEU A 50 8.02 11.44 6.22
N SER A 51 7.72 10.70 7.28
CA SER A 51 7.21 9.33 7.17
C SER A 51 5.88 9.23 6.40
N PRO A 52 4.88 10.11 6.58
CA PRO A 52 3.65 10.07 5.78
C PRO A 52 3.92 10.30 4.28
N CYS A 53 4.81 11.24 3.95
CA CYS A 53 5.19 11.49 2.55
C CYS A 53 5.87 10.28 1.92
N LEU A 54 6.81 9.67 2.62
CA LEU A 54 7.52 8.48 2.14
C LEU A 54 6.58 7.28 2.00
N SER A 55 5.67 7.08 2.95
CA SER A 55 4.63 6.04 2.86
C SER A 55 3.76 6.23 1.62
N ASN A 56 3.34 7.46 1.33
CA ASN A 56 2.58 7.77 0.12
C ASN A 56 3.38 7.51 -1.17
N PHE A 57 4.69 7.79 -1.18
CA PHE A 57 5.56 7.45 -2.32
C PHE A 57 5.66 5.94 -2.54
N TYR A 58 5.80 5.16 -1.48
CA TYR A 58 5.78 3.69 -1.57
C TYR A 58 4.45 3.18 -2.14
N ALA A 59 3.33 3.66 -1.63
CA ALA A 59 2.02 3.27 -2.12
C ALA A 59 1.83 3.66 -3.60
N GLU A 60 2.28 4.85 -4.01
CA GLU A 60 2.24 5.29 -5.41
C GLU A 60 3.13 4.44 -6.31
N TYR A 61 4.33 4.09 -5.86
CA TYR A 61 5.25 3.21 -6.58
C TYR A 61 4.63 1.84 -6.83
N ILE A 62 4.08 1.21 -5.80
CA ILE A 62 3.40 -0.09 -5.90
C ILE A 62 2.28 -0.03 -6.93
N MET A 63 1.39 0.96 -6.82
CA MET A 63 0.23 1.06 -7.68
C MET A 63 0.58 1.36 -9.14
N ARG A 64 1.64 2.13 -9.39
CA ARG A 64 2.14 2.39 -10.75
C ARG A 64 2.73 1.15 -11.40
N ASN A 65 3.45 0.33 -10.63
CA ASN A 65 4.06 -0.89 -11.16
C ASN A 65 3.04 -2.04 -11.27
N ALA A 66 2.07 -2.09 -10.38
CA ALA A 66 1.00 -3.08 -10.44
C ALA A 66 0.01 -2.86 -11.61
N GLY A 67 -0.05 -1.64 -12.17
CA GLY A 67 -1.13 -1.24 -13.07
C GLY A 67 -0.84 -0.83 -14.52
N PRO A 68 0.33 -1.08 -15.18
CA PRO A 68 0.58 -0.50 -16.51
C PRO A 68 -0.22 -1.14 -17.67
N GLU A 69 -0.62 -2.40 -17.58
CA GLU A 69 -1.46 -3.06 -18.59
C GLU A 69 -2.97 -2.92 -18.33
N GLU A 70 -3.32 -2.34 -17.22
CA GLU A 70 -4.66 -2.28 -16.65
C GLU A 70 -5.30 -0.89 -16.72
N ALA A 71 -4.98 -0.11 -17.75
CA ALA A 71 -5.81 1.02 -18.13
C ALA A 71 -7.29 0.60 -18.36
N GLN A 72 -7.57 -0.70 -18.29
CA GLN A 72 -8.89 -1.31 -18.43
C GLN A 72 -9.45 -1.80 -17.09
N ALA A 73 -8.61 -2.19 -16.10
CA ALA A 73 -9.08 -2.66 -14.81
C ALA A 73 -9.66 -1.51 -13.97
N GLY A 74 -10.80 -1.75 -13.32
CA GLY A 74 -11.49 -0.78 -12.49
C GLY A 74 -12.85 -0.36 -13.01
N ILE A 75 -13.52 0.49 -12.29
CA ILE A 75 -14.83 1.04 -12.64
C ILE A 75 -14.72 2.42 -13.28
N LYS A 76 -15.57 2.70 -14.27
CA LYS A 76 -15.61 4.01 -14.92
C LYS A 76 -16.56 4.96 -14.19
N ILE A 77 -16.01 6.01 -13.58
CA ILE A 77 -16.79 7.08 -12.95
C ILE A 77 -16.49 8.40 -13.68
N ALA A 78 -17.51 9.03 -14.23
CA ALA A 78 -17.39 10.28 -14.97
C ALA A 78 -16.29 10.27 -16.06
N GLY A 79 -16.16 9.15 -16.79
CA GLY A 79 -15.17 8.96 -17.85
C GLY A 79 -13.74 8.68 -17.41
N LYS A 80 -13.50 8.59 -16.10
CA LYS A 80 -12.20 8.21 -15.51
C LYS A 80 -12.28 6.78 -15.01
N ASN A 81 -11.25 6.00 -15.28
CA ASN A 81 -11.12 4.67 -14.74
C ASN A 81 -10.55 4.75 -13.31
N ILE A 82 -11.23 4.13 -12.34
CA ILE A 82 -10.83 4.09 -10.94
C ILE A 82 -10.68 2.62 -10.56
N ASN A 83 -9.47 2.20 -10.26
CA ASN A 83 -9.14 0.85 -9.84
C ASN A 83 -8.67 0.78 -8.39
N ASN A 84 -8.37 1.91 -7.77
CA ASN A 84 -8.01 1.96 -6.35
C ASN A 84 -8.44 3.25 -5.66
N LEU A 85 -8.69 3.16 -4.37
CA LEU A 85 -8.88 4.28 -3.46
C LEU A 85 -7.93 4.09 -2.28
N ARG A 86 -7.23 5.16 -1.89
CA ARG A 86 -6.23 5.09 -0.82
C ARG A 86 -6.49 6.14 0.24
N TYR A 87 -6.33 5.72 1.49
CA TYR A 87 -6.34 6.61 2.64
C TYR A 87 -5.34 6.12 3.69
N ALA A 88 -4.26 6.86 3.88
CA ALA A 88 -3.14 6.47 4.73
C ALA A 88 -2.59 5.09 4.33
N ASP A 89 -2.68 4.11 5.21
CA ASP A 89 -2.30 2.72 5.00
C ASP A 89 -3.43 1.83 4.44
N ASP A 90 -4.66 2.34 4.42
CA ASP A 90 -5.79 1.62 3.85
C ASP A 90 -5.83 1.78 2.32
N THR A 91 -5.91 0.67 1.61
CA THR A 91 -6.07 0.63 0.15
C THR A 91 -7.27 -0.22 -0.22
N THR A 92 -8.19 0.34 -0.99
CA THR A 92 -9.31 -0.38 -1.58
C THR A 92 -9.04 -0.57 -3.07
N LEU A 93 -9.02 -1.81 -3.54
CA LEU A 93 -8.95 -2.15 -4.95
C LEU A 93 -10.36 -2.33 -5.48
N VAL A 94 -10.61 -1.89 -6.70
CA VAL A 94 -11.93 -1.94 -7.34
C VAL A 94 -11.79 -2.50 -8.74
N ALA A 95 -12.65 -3.45 -9.10
CA ALA A 95 -12.69 -4.06 -10.43
C ALA A 95 -14.13 -4.41 -10.81
N GLU A 96 -14.39 -4.62 -12.10
CA GLU A 96 -15.69 -5.03 -12.61
C GLU A 96 -15.94 -6.54 -12.53
N SER A 97 -14.86 -7.34 -12.45
CA SER A 97 -14.93 -8.81 -12.32
C SER A 97 -14.04 -9.35 -11.21
N GLU A 98 -14.31 -10.58 -10.80
CA GLU A 98 -13.55 -11.31 -9.79
C GLU A 98 -12.12 -11.59 -10.26
N GLU A 99 -11.97 -12.04 -11.52
CA GLU A 99 -10.67 -12.37 -12.13
C GLU A 99 -9.78 -11.14 -12.23
N GLU A 100 -10.37 -10.02 -12.60
CA GLU A 100 -9.69 -8.74 -12.69
C GLU A 100 -9.19 -8.25 -11.33
N LEU A 101 -10.05 -8.35 -10.30
CA LEU A 101 -9.69 -8.01 -8.93
C LEU A 101 -8.57 -8.92 -8.40
N GLN A 102 -8.63 -10.22 -8.70
CA GLN A 102 -7.60 -11.18 -8.30
C GLN A 102 -6.26 -10.87 -8.97
N SER A 103 -6.26 -10.61 -10.28
CA SER A 103 -5.04 -10.23 -11.01
C SER A 103 -4.42 -8.97 -10.43
N LEU A 104 -5.22 -7.92 -10.19
CA LEU A 104 -4.77 -6.66 -9.61
C LEU A 104 -4.20 -6.86 -8.20
N LEU A 105 -4.88 -7.63 -7.35
CA LEU A 105 -4.44 -7.91 -5.99
C LEU A 105 -3.11 -8.67 -5.96
N MET A 106 -2.94 -9.68 -6.82
CA MET A 106 -1.70 -10.45 -6.89
C MET A 106 -0.52 -9.59 -7.34
N LYS A 107 -0.71 -8.70 -8.31
CA LYS A 107 0.33 -7.75 -8.73
C LYS A 107 0.69 -6.75 -7.62
N VAL A 108 -0.32 -6.19 -6.94
CA VAL A 108 -0.09 -5.28 -5.80
C VAL A 108 0.67 -6.00 -4.68
N LYS A 109 0.34 -7.26 -4.42
CA LYS A 109 1.06 -8.10 -3.45
C LYS A 109 2.52 -8.29 -3.85
N GLU A 110 2.78 -8.72 -5.10
CA GLU A 110 4.14 -8.93 -5.63
C GLU A 110 4.98 -7.66 -5.53
N GLU A 111 4.46 -6.52 -6.00
CA GLU A 111 5.16 -5.24 -5.94
C GLU A 111 5.40 -4.76 -4.49
N SER A 112 4.47 -5.06 -3.57
CA SER A 112 4.65 -4.78 -2.15
C SER A 112 5.77 -5.62 -1.54
N GLU A 113 5.83 -6.91 -1.86
CA GLU A 113 6.86 -7.82 -1.38
C GLU A 113 8.24 -7.46 -1.92
N ASN A 114 8.35 -7.00 -3.17
CA ASN A 114 9.59 -6.54 -3.79
C ASN A 114 10.25 -5.40 -3.00
N ILE A 115 9.46 -4.55 -2.36
CA ILE A 115 9.96 -3.46 -1.51
C ILE A 115 9.94 -3.80 -0.01
N GLY A 116 9.64 -5.05 0.35
CA GLY A 116 9.68 -5.55 1.73
C GLY A 116 8.44 -5.24 2.55
N LEU A 117 7.33 -4.85 1.93
CA LEU A 117 6.02 -4.72 2.56
C LEU A 117 5.21 -6.01 2.36
N LYS A 118 4.48 -6.42 3.39
CA LYS A 118 3.63 -7.61 3.31
C LYS A 118 2.16 -7.23 3.43
N LEU A 119 1.34 -7.80 2.54
CA LEU A 119 -0.10 -7.71 2.65
C LEU A 119 -0.57 -8.45 3.91
N SER A 120 -1.44 -7.82 4.70
CA SER A 120 -2.06 -8.46 5.85
C SER A 120 -3.36 -9.14 5.43
N ILE A 121 -3.30 -10.45 5.14
CA ILE A 121 -4.46 -11.22 4.67
C ILE A 121 -5.59 -11.19 5.71
N GLN A 122 -5.26 -11.28 6.99
CA GLN A 122 -6.25 -11.23 8.09
C GLN A 122 -7.03 -9.90 8.17
N LYS A 123 -6.43 -8.79 7.70
CA LYS A 123 -7.08 -7.48 7.64
C LYS A 123 -7.72 -7.20 6.28
N THR A 124 -7.35 -7.98 5.26
CA THR A 124 -7.91 -7.84 3.92
C THR A 124 -9.32 -8.42 3.89
N LYS A 125 -10.24 -7.69 3.29
CA LYS A 125 -11.65 -8.09 3.17
C LYS A 125 -12.10 -7.91 1.74
N ILE A 126 -13.04 -8.73 1.31
CA ILE A 126 -13.65 -8.65 -0.01
C ILE A 126 -15.13 -8.29 0.13
N MET A 127 -15.55 -7.39 -0.72
CA MET A 127 -16.95 -7.04 -0.89
C MET A 127 -17.31 -7.14 -2.37
N ALA A 128 -18.39 -7.82 -2.68
CA ALA A 128 -18.90 -7.88 -4.03
C ALA A 128 -20.40 -7.67 -4.09
N SER A 129 -20.80 -7.34 -5.30
CA SER A 129 -22.19 -7.08 -5.64
C SER A 129 -22.98 -8.33 -6.04
N GLY A 130 -22.37 -9.49 -6.04
CA GLY A 130 -22.98 -10.79 -6.37
C GLY A 130 -22.48 -11.89 -5.43
N PRO A 131 -22.98 -13.12 -5.61
CA PRO A 131 -22.45 -14.24 -4.85
C PRO A 131 -20.97 -14.45 -5.19
N ILE A 132 -20.11 -14.36 -4.19
CA ILE A 132 -18.68 -14.69 -4.30
C ILE A 132 -18.48 -16.09 -3.75
N THR A 133 -17.70 -16.90 -4.45
CA THR A 133 -17.07 -18.10 -3.91
C THR A 133 -15.94 -17.70 -2.96
N SER A 134 -15.54 -18.61 -2.07
CA SER A 134 -14.44 -18.35 -1.12
C SER A 134 -13.17 -17.90 -1.85
N TRP A 135 -12.60 -16.78 -1.41
CA TRP A 135 -11.33 -16.28 -1.92
C TRP A 135 -10.19 -16.73 -1.03
N GLU A 136 -9.09 -17.14 -1.67
CA GLU A 136 -7.87 -17.54 -0.97
C GLU A 136 -6.67 -16.75 -1.51
N ILE A 137 -5.83 -16.30 -0.58
CA ILE A 137 -4.52 -15.69 -0.87
C ILE A 137 -3.49 -16.49 -0.11
N ASP A 138 -2.52 -17.09 -0.81
CA ASP A 138 -1.48 -17.96 -0.22
C ASP A 138 -2.03 -19.13 0.63
N GLY A 139 -3.21 -19.65 0.29
CA GLY A 139 -3.88 -20.70 1.05
C GLY A 139 -4.62 -20.23 2.31
N GLU A 140 -4.68 -18.92 2.56
CA GLU A 140 -5.51 -18.33 3.62
C GLU A 140 -6.80 -17.75 3.02
N THR A 141 -7.92 -18.08 3.64
CA THR A 141 -9.24 -17.59 3.20
C THR A 141 -9.42 -16.12 3.57
N VAL A 142 -9.83 -15.30 2.60
CA VAL A 142 -10.15 -13.89 2.80
C VAL A 142 -11.61 -13.74 3.23
N GLU A 143 -11.85 -12.94 4.25
CA GLU A 143 -13.21 -12.68 4.77
C GLU A 143 -14.05 -11.89 3.76
N THR A 144 -15.23 -12.41 3.44
CA THR A 144 -16.23 -11.70 2.62
C THR A 144 -17.17 -10.90 3.53
N VAL A 145 -17.35 -9.62 3.21
CA VAL A 145 -18.17 -8.70 4.00
C VAL A 145 -19.24 -8.02 3.13
N SER A 146 -20.35 -7.64 3.76
CA SER A 146 -21.44 -6.88 3.12
C SER A 146 -21.22 -5.37 3.18
N ASP A 147 -20.36 -4.92 4.09
CA ASP A 147 -20.04 -3.52 4.31
C ASP A 147 -18.63 -3.36 4.84
N PHE A 148 -18.06 -2.19 4.64
CA PHE A 148 -16.75 -1.83 5.19
C PHE A 148 -16.70 -0.36 5.57
N ILE A 149 -15.77 -0.01 6.45
CA ILE A 149 -15.55 1.37 6.90
C ILE A 149 -14.26 1.89 6.25
N LEU A 150 -14.39 2.91 5.41
CA LEU A 150 -13.25 3.65 4.88
C LEU A 150 -13.32 5.08 5.42
N ARG A 151 -12.25 5.57 6.03
CA ARG A 151 -12.17 6.90 6.65
C ARG A 151 -13.23 7.17 7.74
N GLY A 152 -13.67 6.12 8.45
CA GLY A 152 -14.76 6.23 9.42
C GLY A 152 -16.17 6.35 8.80
N LEU A 153 -16.28 6.29 7.48
CA LEU A 153 -17.55 6.22 6.75
C LEU A 153 -17.90 4.77 6.46
N GLN A 154 -19.08 4.37 6.87
CA GLN A 154 -19.59 3.04 6.60
C GLN A 154 -20.12 2.98 5.16
N ASN A 155 -19.59 2.06 4.38
CA ASN A 155 -20.04 1.79 3.01
C ASN A 155 -20.80 0.48 2.99
N HIS A 156 -22.01 0.50 2.43
CA HIS A 156 -22.87 -0.66 2.30
C HIS A 156 -23.09 -1.00 0.82
N CYS A 157 -22.98 -2.27 0.47
CA CYS A 157 -23.59 -2.77 -0.76
C CYS A 157 -25.09 -2.84 -0.58
N ARG A 158 -25.83 -1.88 -1.12
CA ARG A 158 -27.30 -2.00 -1.30
C ARG A 158 -27.56 -2.38 -2.75
N TRP A 159 -28.32 -3.45 -2.91
CA TRP A 159 -28.93 -3.91 -4.16
C TRP A 159 -30.42 -3.68 -4.10
#